data_53975c278af39d34f96bec0b2af27a81
#
_entry.id   53975c278af39d34f96bec0b2af27a81
#
_cell.length_a   1.000
_cell.length_b   1.000
_cell.length_c   1.000
_cell.angle_alpha   90.00
_cell.angle_beta   90.00
_cell.angle_gamma   90.00
#
_symmetry.space_group_name_H-M   'P 1'
#
loop_
_entity.id
_entity.type
_entity.pdbx_description
1 polymer ?
#
loop_
_entity_poly.entity_id
_entity_poly.type
_entity_poly.pdbx_seq_one_letter_code
_entity_poly.pdbx_strand_id
1 'polypeptide(L)'
;MLNALKELKIPNLRWPGGCFADEYHWMDGIGPKENRPKMVNNNWGGTIEDNSFGTHEFLNLCELLGCEPYISANVGSGTVEEMAKWVEYMTSEGDSPMARLRRQNGRDKAWKVKFIGVGNESWGCGGSMRPEYYADLYRRYSTYCRNYDGNRLFKIASGASDYDYNWTETLMKNVGGRMDGISLHYYTVTGWSGSKGSATDFNKDD
;
A
#
# COMPACT_ATOMS: atom_id res chain seq x y z
N MET A 1 1.32 7.58 22.54
CA MET A 1 0.99 6.88 21.28
C MET A 1 1.92 5.69 21.01
N LEU A 2 3.25 5.85 20.88
CA LEU A 2 4.17 4.74 20.57
C LEU A 2 4.09 3.56 21.57
N ASN A 3 4.03 3.83 22.88
CA ASN A 3 3.91 2.76 23.88
C ASN A 3 2.61 1.96 23.73
N ALA A 4 1.49 2.62 23.49
CA ALA A 4 0.21 1.94 23.25
C ALA A 4 0.28 1.04 21.98
N LEU A 5 0.89 1.52 20.90
CA LEU A 5 1.09 0.71 19.70
C LEU A 5 2.00 -0.51 19.97
N LYS A 6 3.03 -0.36 20.81
CA LYS A 6 3.88 -1.49 21.23
C LYS A 6 3.12 -2.52 22.06
N GLU A 7 2.23 -2.08 22.94
CA GLU A 7 1.38 -2.96 23.76
C GLU A 7 0.42 -3.80 22.88
N LEU A 8 -0.07 -3.25 21.77
CA LEU A 8 -0.92 -3.96 20.81
C LEU A 8 -0.21 -5.11 20.10
N LYS A 9 1.13 -5.11 20.06
CA LYS A 9 1.94 -6.15 19.39
C LYS A 9 1.47 -6.44 17.96
N ILE A 10 1.17 -5.39 17.19
CA ILE A 10 0.68 -5.53 15.82
C ILE A 10 1.69 -6.28 14.96
N PRO A 11 1.27 -7.32 14.22
CA PRO A 11 2.19 -8.13 13.41
C PRO A 11 2.64 -7.43 12.14
N ASN A 12 1.79 -6.61 11.55
CA ASN A 12 2.08 -5.80 10.36
C ASN A 12 1.34 -4.47 10.40
N LEU A 13 1.89 -3.49 9.69
CA LEU A 13 1.29 -2.16 9.55
C LEU A 13 1.25 -1.79 8.07
N ARG A 14 0.09 -1.34 7.60
CA ARG A 14 -0.15 -0.97 6.19
C ARG A 14 -0.13 0.54 6.01
N TRP A 15 0.55 1.01 4.95
CA TRP A 15 0.68 2.42 4.59
C TRP A 15 0.96 2.56 3.07
N PRO A 16 0.61 3.67 2.39
CA PRO A 16 -0.04 4.87 2.89
C PRO A 16 -1.56 4.75 3.09
N GLY A 17 -2.13 3.57 2.95
CA GLY A 17 -3.50 3.32 3.35
C GLY A 17 -4.36 2.72 2.25
N GLY A 18 -5.64 3.10 2.26
CA GLY A 18 -6.67 2.69 1.31
C GLY A 18 -6.68 3.52 0.03
N CYS A 19 -7.79 4.16 -0.29
CA CYS A 19 -7.96 4.96 -1.52
C CYS A 19 -6.88 6.02 -1.73
N PHE A 20 -6.39 6.63 -0.69
CA PHE A 20 -5.28 7.59 -0.76
C PHE A 20 -4.01 6.99 -1.39
N ALA A 21 -3.76 5.68 -1.22
CA ALA A 21 -2.57 5.03 -1.77
C ALA A 21 -2.49 5.15 -3.30
N ASP A 22 -3.62 5.13 -4.00
CA ASP A 22 -3.68 5.20 -5.46
C ASP A 22 -3.65 6.65 -6.01
N GLU A 23 -3.51 7.64 -5.12
CA GLU A 23 -3.20 9.04 -5.44
C GLU A 23 -1.84 9.49 -4.86
N TYR A 24 -1.21 8.69 -4.00
CA TYR A 24 0.04 9.04 -3.32
C TYR A 24 1.27 8.79 -4.18
N HIS A 25 2.08 9.82 -4.36
CA HIS A 25 3.36 9.77 -5.04
C HIS A 25 4.50 9.75 -4.02
N TRP A 26 5.15 8.60 -3.86
CA TRP A 26 6.11 8.35 -2.78
C TRP A 26 7.31 9.30 -2.75
N MET A 27 7.72 9.82 -3.91
CA MET A 27 8.81 10.80 -3.99
C MET A 27 8.47 12.12 -3.29
N ASP A 28 7.20 12.47 -3.18
CA ASP A 28 6.74 13.65 -2.46
C ASP A 28 6.91 13.51 -0.94
N GLY A 29 7.04 12.28 -0.45
CA GLY A 29 7.21 11.95 0.97
C GLY A 29 8.64 11.65 1.40
N ILE A 30 9.67 12.04 0.62
CA ILE A 30 11.08 11.84 0.96
C ILE A 30 11.86 13.16 0.96
N GLY A 31 13.09 13.12 1.48
CA GLY A 31 13.93 14.33 1.64
C GLY A 31 13.48 15.23 2.79
N PRO A 32 14.02 16.46 2.86
CA PRO A 32 13.70 17.42 3.93
C PRO A 32 12.20 17.76 3.94
N LYS A 33 11.57 17.72 5.11
CA LYS A 33 10.11 17.86 5.24
C LYS A 33 9.61 19.21 4.77
N GLU A 34 10.39 20.26 4.97
CA GLU A 34 10.08 21.63 4.55
C GLU A 34 10.01 21.80 3.03
N ASN A 35 10.61 20.90 2.27
CA ASN A 35 10.63 20.93 0.81
C ASN A 35 9.60 19.97 0.18
N ARG A 36 8.89 19.18 0.99
CA ARG A 36 7.91 18.23 0.47
C ARG A 36 6.67 18.95 -0.06
N PRO A 37 6.19 18.62 -1.26
CA PRO A 37 4.99 19.24 -1.80
C PRO A 37 3.77 18.88 -0.98
N LYS A 38 2.77 19.74 -1.00
CA LYS A 38 1.45 19.48 -0.42
C LYS A 38 0.52 18.97 -1.50
N MET A 39 -0.43 18.12 -1.11
CA MET A 39 -1.47 17.62 -2.00
C MET A 39 -2.83 17.67 -1.32
N VAL A 40 -3.89 17.61 -2.12
CA VAL A 40 -5.27 17.49 -1.61
C VAL A 40 -5.61 16.00 -1.48
N ASN A 41 -6.07 15.59 -0.32
CA ASN A 41 -6.61 14.26 -0.13
C ASN A 41 -8.10 14.27 -0.52
N ASN A 42 -8.38 13.95 -1.77
CA ASN A 42 -9.74 14.00 -2.33
C ASN A 42 -10.64 12.91 -1.74
N ASN A 43 -10.08 11.80 -1.31
CA ASN A 43 -10.83 10.67 -0.76
C ASN A 43 -11.31 10.92 0.68
N TRP A 44 -10.60 11.77 1.43
CA TRP A 44 -10.86 11.97 2.85
C TRP A 44 -11.05 13.44 3.22
N GLY A 45 -12.15 14.02 2.72
CA GLY A 45 -12.63 15.32 3.13
C GLY A 45 -11.89 16.52 2.52
N GLY A 46 -11.11 16.35 1.47
CA GLY A 46 -10.38 17.43 0.80
C GLY A 46 -9.31 18.07 1.69
N THR A 47 -8.80 17.35 2.68
CA THR A 47 -7.76 17.83 3.58
C THR A 47 -6.43 17.99 2.84
N ILE A 48 -5.63 18.96 3.31
CA ILE A 48 -4.27 19.14 2.76
C ILE A 48 -3.30 18.19 3.47
N GLU A 49 -2.72 17.29 2.72
CA GLU A 49 -1.61 16.45 3.16
C GLU A 49 -0.29 17.21 2.92
N ASP A 50 0.55 17.27 3.93
CA ASP A 50 1.84 17.96 3.85
C ASP A 50 3.02 17.02 3.56
N ASN A 51 2.73 15.75 3.38
CA ASN A 51 3.71 14.67 3.15
C ASN A 51 4.81 14.57 4.23
N SER A 52 4.56 15.12 5.42
CA SER A 52 5.52 15.09 6.55
C SER A 52 5.74 13.68 7.11
N PHE A 53 4.80 12.76 6.86
CA PHE A 53 4.93 11.34 7.16
C PHE A 53 5.06 10.54 5.86
N GLY A 54 6.27 10.17 5.51
CA GLY A 54 6.60 9.49 4.28
C GLY A 54 7.29 8.15 4.48
N THR A 55 8.02 7.69 3.48
CA THR A 55 8.69 6.36 3.48
C THR A 55 9.60 6.16 4.69
N HIS A 56 10.43 7.14 5.01
CA HIS A 56 11.38 7.04 6.14
C HIS A 56 10.66 6.96 7.47
N GLU A 57 9.69 7.84 7.68
CA GLU A 57 8.91 7.90 8.92
C GLU A 57 8.14 6.59 9.14
N PHE A 58 7.50 6.07 8.09
CA PHE A 58 6.75 4.83 8.18
C PHE A 58 7.63 3.61 8.47
N LEU A 59 8.69 3.41 7.67
CA LEU A 59 9.53 2.22 7.82
C LEU A 59 10.33 2.25 9.13
N ASN A 60 10.76 3.42 9.59
CA ASN A 60 11.38 3.58 10.91
C ASN A 60 10.37 3.30 12.04
N LEU A 61 9.11 3.69 11.87
CA LEU A 61 8.05 3.33 12.82
C LEU A 61 7.86 1.79 12.89
N CYS A 62 7.85 1.11 11.76
CA CYS A 62 7.76 -0.35 11.74
C CYS A 62 8.94 -1.01 12.47
N GLU A 63 10.16 -0.52 12.27
CA GLU A 63 11.35 -0.99 13.02
C GLU A 63 11.19 -0.77 14.52
N LEU A 64 10.72 0.41 14.95
CA LEU A 64 10.49 0.73 16.37
C LEU A 64 9.39 -0.13 17.02
N LEU A 65 8.40 -0.55 16.24
CA LEU A 65 7.31 -1.41 16.69
C LEU A 65 7.66 -2.90 16.62
N GLY A 66 8.67 -3.26 15.83
CA GLY A 66 9.00 -4.66 15.52
C GLY A 66 7.94 -5.35 14.67
N CYS A 67 7.24 -4.61 13.81
CA CYS A 67 6.20 -5.14 12.92
C CYS A 67 6.65 -5.13 11.46
N GLU A 68 6.06 -6.01 10.65
CA GLU A 68 6.32 -6.06 9.23
C GLU A 68 5.62 -4.89 8.49
N PRO A 69 6.34 -4.15 7.62
CA PRO A 69 5.70 -3.16 6.78
C PRO A 69 4.90 -3.80 5.65
N TYR A 70 3.72 -3.25 5.40
CA TYR A 70 2.93 -3.50 4.21
C TYR A 70 2.81 -2.18 3.43
N ILE A 71 3.44 -2.13 2.26
CA ILE A 71 3.41 -0.95 1.39
C ILE A 71 2.31 -1.10 0.35
N SER A 72 1.36 -0.15 0.31
CA SER A 72 0.35 -0.07 -0.75
C SER A 72 0.88 0.79 -1.89
N ALA A 73 1.21 0.17 -3.03
CA ALA A 73 1.71 0.88 -4.19
C ALA A 73 0.59 1.53 -5.00
N ASN A 74 0.88 2.69 -5.59
CA ASN A 74 -0.05 3.44 -6.41
C ASN A 74 -0.16 2.82 -7.83
N VAL A 75 -1.28 2.19 -8.12
CA VAL A 75 -1.62 1.64 -9.45
C VAL A 75 -2.69 2.50 -10.14
N GLY A 76 -3.33 3.38 -9.41
CA GLY A 76 -4.36 4.30 -9.91
C GLY A 76 -3.75 5.43 -10.74
N SER A 77 -3.17 6.42 -10.10
CA SER A 77 -2.54 7.58 -10.76
C SER A 77 -1.04 7.44 -11.00
N GLY A 78 -0.38 6.47 -10.34
CA GLY A 78 1.05 6.24 -10.44
C GLY A 78 1.48 5.47 -11.69
N THR A 79 2.78 5.28 -11.82
CA THR A 79 3.39 4.55 -12.94
C THR A 79 4.13 3.30 -12.47
N VAL A 80 4.33 2.35 -13.39
CA VAL A 80 5.16 1.16 -13.16
C VAL A 80 6.59 1.54 -12.74
N GLU A 81 7.14 2.58 -13.37
CA GLU A 81 8.48 3.09 -13.06
C GLU A 81 8.56 3.62 -11.63
N GLU A 82 7.53 4.37 -11.22
CA GLU A 82 7.44 4.92 -9.87
C GLU A 82 7.45 3.83 -8.80
N MET A 83 6.63 2.78 -8.96
CA MET A 83 6.64 1.65 -8.05
C MET A 83 7.98 0.91 -8.06
N ALA A 84 8.56 0.66 -9.24
CA ALA A 84 9.84 -0.03 -9.36
C ALA A 84 10.96 0.74 -8.65
N LYS A 85 11.01 2.07 -8.81
CA LYS A 85 11.95 2.95 -8.11
C LYS A 85 11.73 2.97 -6.60
N TRP A 86 10.46 2.92 -6.16
CA TRP A 86 10.16 2.87 -4.72
C TRP A 86 10.68 1.61 -4.07
N VAL A 87 10.45 0.46 -4.70
CA VAL A 87 10.99 -0.82 -4.24
C VAL A 87 12.52 -0.81 -4.18
N GLU A 88 13.18 -0.31 -5.23
CA GLU A 88 14.63 -0.15 -5.26
C GLU A 88 15.12 0.76 -4.12
N TYR A 89 14.45 1.91 -3.94
CA TYR A 89 14.76 2.87 -2.86
C TYR A 89 14.71 2.23 -1.48
N MET A 90 13.67 1.46 -1.21
CA MET A 90 13.47 0.83 0.10
C MET A 90 14.42 -0.34 0.36
N THR A 91 14.70 -1.16 -0.67
CA THR A 91 15.23 -2.52 -0.45
C THR A 91 16.59 -2.81 -1.07
N SER A 92 17.12 -1.94 -1.95
CA SER A 92 18.45 -2.17 -2.53
C SER A 92 19.58 -1.71 -1.61
N GLU A 93 20.55 -2.59 -1.37
CA GLU A 93 21.80 -2.29 -0.62
C GLU A 93 22.93 -1.85 -1.53
N GLY A 94 22.83 -2.11 -2.83
CA GLY A 94 23.87 -1.83 -3.81
C GLY A 94 24.10 -0.34 -4.08
N ASP A 95 24.94 -0.05 -5.07
CA ASP A 95 25.22 1.32 -5.53
C ASP A 95 24.29 1.70 -6.69
N SER A 96 22.99 1.52 -6.48
CA SER A 96 21.96 1.89 -7.46
C SER A 96 21.52 3.36 -7.28
N PRO A 97 20.91 3.98 -8.30
CA PRO A 97 20.45 5.37 -8.20
C PRO A 97 19.50 5.63 -7.01
N MET A 98 18.56 4.72 -6.78
CA MET A 98 17.60 4.89 -5.70
C MET A 98 18.20 4.58 -4.33
N ALA A 99 19.13 3.62 -4.24
CA ALA A 99 19.88 3.39 -3.02
C ALA A 99 20.77 4.60 -2.64
N ARG A 100 21.40 5.23 -3.64
CA ARG A 100 22.13 6.49 -3.41
C ARG A 100 21.22 7.61 -2.91
N LEU A 101 20.05 7.77 -3.52
CA LEU A 101 19.06 8.77 -3.09
C LEU A 101 18.58 8.51 -1.65
N ARG A 102 18.34 7.25 -1.27
CA ARG A 102 18.04 6.89 0.13
C ARG A 102 19.14 7.34 1.11
N ARG A 103 20.40 7.09 0.75
CA ARG A 103 21.55 7.52 1.58
C ARG A 103 21.64 9.03 1.69
N GLN A 104 21.43 9.75 0.60
CA GLN A 104 21.36 11.22 0.59
C GLN A 104 20.27 11.74 1.51
N ASN A 105 19.16 11.01 1.62
CA ASN A 105 18.05 11.32 2.53
C ASN A 105 18.28 10.79 3.97
N GLY A 106 19.51 10.40 4.32
CA GLY A 106 19.89 10.09 5.69
C GLY A 106 19.69 8.65 6.14
N ARG A 107 19.39 7.72 5.21
CA ARG A 107 19.30 6.29 5.55
C ARG A 107 20.29 5.47 4.74
N ASP A 108 21.32 4.99 5.42
CA ASP A 108 22.39 4.22 4.77
C ASP A 108 21.91 2.81 4.38
N LYS A 109 21.44 2.02 5.34
CA LYS A 109 20.99 0.65 5.12
C LYS A 109 19.58 0.59 4.55
N ALA A 110 19.33 -0.37 3.66
CA ALA A 110 17.99 -0.69 3.21
C ALA A 110 17.10 -1.18 4.36
N TRP A 111 15.80 -1.03 4.19
CA TRP A 111 14.83 -1.67 5.08
C TRP A 111 14.51 -3.08 4.59
N LYS A 112 13.98 -3.89 5.49
CA LYS A 112 13.32 -5.14 5.13
C LYS A 112 11.84 -4.86 4.89
N VAL A 113 11.41 -5.06 3.65
CA VAL A 113 10.00 -4.90 3.25
C VAL A 113 9.50 -6.25 2.79
N LYS A 114 8.54 -6.80 3.51
CA LYS A 114 7.98 -8.11 3.19
C LYS A 114 6.78 -8.00 2.25
N PHE A 115 5.81 -7.16 2.59
CA PHE A 115 4.55 -7.08 1.88
C PHE A 115 4.47 -5.86 0.99
N ILE A 116 4.06 -6.08 -0.27
CA ILE A 116 3.73 -5.01 -1.21
C ILE A 116 2.38 -5.28 -1.85
N GLY A 117 1.43 -4.38 -1.63
CA GLY A 117 0.14 -4.36 -2.31
C GLY A 117 0.27 -3.65 -3.64
N VAL A 118 -0.15 -4.30 -4.70
CA VAL A 118 -0.18 -3.74 -6.05
C VAL A 118 -1.57 -3.14 -6.30
N GLY A 119 -1.75 -1.91 -5.87
CA GLY A 119 -3.03 -1.20 -5.87
C GLY A 119 -3.88 -1.45 -4.62
N ASN A 120 -4.95 -0.68 -4.51
CA ASN A 120 -5.97 -0.77 -3.46
C ASN A 120 -7.35 -0.52 -4.06
N GLU A 121 -8.31 -1.40 -3.77
CA GLU A 121 -9.71 -1.24 -4.24
C GLU A 121 -9.81 -0.79 -5.70
N SER A 122 -9.05 -1.45 -6.57
CA SER A 122 -8.90 -1.04 -7.97
C SER A 122 -10.22 -1.11 -8.77
N TRP A 123 -11.21 -1.86 -8.27
CA TRP A 123 -12.59 -1.87 -8.74
C TRP A 123 -13.38 -0.59 -8.40
N GLY A 124 -12.91 0.19 -7.42
CA GLY A 124 -13.55 1.40 -6.90
C GLY A 124 -12.60 2.59 -6.91
N CYS A 125 -12.32 3.14 -5.73
CA CYS A 125 -11.51 4.35 -5.58
C CYS A 125 -10.08 4.23 -6.13
N GLY A 126 -9.53 3.02 -6.25
CA GLY A 126 -8.22 2.76 -6.85
C GLY A 126 -8.20 2.77 -8.38
N GLY A 127 -9.25 3.26 -9.05
CA GLY A 127 -9.22 3.47 -10.49
C GLY A 127 -10.46 3.00 -11.26
N SER A 128 -11.49 2.49 -10.57
CA SER A 128 -12.76 2.02 -11.17
C SER A 128 -12.55 1.06 -12.34
N MET A 129 -11.65 0.10 -12.14
CA MET A 129 -11.17 -0.82 -13.18
C MET A 129 -12.09 -2.03 -13.32
N ARG A 130 -12.12 -2.60 -14.53
CA ARG A 130 -12.64 -3.95 -14.73
C ARG A 130 -11.58 -4.98 -14.26
N PRO A 131 -11.98 -6.18 -13.82
CA PRO A 131 -11.05 -7.17 -13.30
C PRO A 131 -9.99 -7.61 -14.32
N GLU A 132 -10.34 -7.72 -15.61
CA GLU A 132 -9.41 -8.08 -16.68
C GLU A 132 -8.33 -7.00 -16.86
N TYR A 133 -8.73 -5.73 -16.86
CA TYR A 133 -7.82 -4.60 -16.99
C TYR A 133 -6.86 -4.53 -15.80
N TYR A 134 -7.39 -4.69 -14.58
CA TYR A 134 -6.55 -4.74 -13.40
C TYR A 134 -5.60 -5.94 -13.43
N ALA A 135 -6.04 -7.12 -13.89
CA ALA A 135 -5.18 -8.29 -14.05
C ALA A 135 -3.99 -8.01 -15.00
N ASP A 136 -4.23 -7.29 -16.11
CA ASP A 136 -3.17 -6.89 -17.04
C ASP A 136 -2.22 -5.85 -16.40
N LEU A 137 -2.76 -4.88 -15.66
CA LEU A 137 -1.94 -3.94 -14.90
C LEU A 137 -1.12 -4.65 -13.83
N TYR A 138 -1.72 -5.54 -13.04
CA TYR A 138 -1.01 -6.33 -12.03
C TYR A 138 0.14 -7.11 -12.65
N ARG A 139 -0.09 -7.77 -13.78
CA ARG A 139 0.95 -8.49 -14.54
C ARG A 139 2.11 -7.59 -14.87
N ARG A 140 1.82 -6.39 -15.38
CA ARG A 140 2.81 -5.40 -15.76
C ARG A 140 3.58 -4.87 -14.55
N TYR A 141 2.88 -4.41 -13.51
CA TYR A 141 3.49 -3.87 -12.30
C TYR A 141 4.32 -4.93 -11.56
N SER A 142 3.80 -6.13 -11.38
CA SER A 142 4.50 -7.21 -10.69
C SER A 142 5.77 -7.67 -11.41
N THR A 143 5.84 -7.51 -12.72
CA THR A 143 7.04 -7.81 -13.54
C THR A 143 8.21 -6.89 -13.18
N TYR A 144 7.95 -5.61 -12.96
CA TYR A 144 8.98 -4.62 -12.63
C TYR A 144 9.20 -4.44 -11.12
N CYS A 145 8.32 -4.98 -10.31
CA CYS A 145 8.48 -5.05 -8.85
C CYS A 145 9.46 -6.18 -8.50
N ARG A 146 10.75 -5.86 -8.47
CA ARG A 146 11.85 -6.83 -8.34
C ARG A 146 12.30 -7.01 -6.90
N ASN A 147 12.88 -8.15 -6.61
CA ASN A 147 13.56 -8.39 -5.34
C ASN A 147 14.99 -7.86 -5.43
N TYR A 148 15.46 -7.16 -4.40
CA TYR A 148 16.82 -6.65 -4.30
C TYR A 148 17.51 -7.27 -3.08
N ASP A 149 18.78 -7.60 -3.23
CA ASP A 149 19.73 -7.95 -2.16
C ASP A 149 19.17 -8.96 -1.12
N GLY A 150 18.49 -9.99 -1.61
CA GLY A 150 17.88 -11.04 -0.79
C GLY A 150 16.57 -10.62 -0.09
N ASN A 151 16.09 -9.40 -0.29
CA ASN A 151 14.76 -8.99 0.15
C ASN A 151 13.69 -9.53 -0.79
N ARG A 152 13.06 -10.64 -0.41
CA ARG A 152 11.93 -11.21 -1.16
C ARG A 152 10.63 -10.51 -0.79
N LEU A 153 9.97 -9.95 -1.80
CA LEU A 153 8.66 -9.35 -1.66
C LEU A 153 7.55 -10.40 -1.78
N PHE A 154 6.56 -10.28 -0.92
CA PHE A 154 5.28 -10.96 -1.01
C PHE A 154 4.31 -10.01 -1.70
N LYS A 155 3.98 -10.29 -2.96
CA LYS A 155 3.19 -9.42 -3.83
C LYS A 155 1.71 -9.73 -3.70
N ILE A 156 0.94 -8.75 -3.29
CA ILE A 156 -0.49 -8.88 -2.97
C ILE A 156 -1.30 -8.13 -4.02
N ALA A 157 -2.18 -8.84 -4.71
CA ALA A 157 -3.12 -8.21 -5.63
C ALA A 157 -4.28 -7.54 -4.88
N SER A 158 -4.80 -6.44 -5.43
CA SER A 158 -6.05 -5.82 -4.98
C SER A 158 -7.21 -6.79 -5.25
N GLY A 159 -7.81 -7.31 -4.20
CA GLY A 159 -8.86 -8.30 -4.25
C GLY A 159 -10.26 -7.69 -4.28
N ALA A 160 -11.25 -8.55 -4.20
CA ALA A 160 -12.65 -8.22 -4.36
C ALA A 160 -13.21 -7.33 -3.24
N SER A 161 -14.32 -6.65 -3.56
CA SER A 161 -15.24 -6.11 -2.57
C SER A 161 -16.28 -7.16 -2.24
N ASP A 162 -16.43 -7.46 -0.95
CA ASP A 162 -17.47 -8.35 -0.44
C ASP A 162 -17.60 -9.66 -1.26
N TYR A 163 -18.73 -9.85 -1.89
CA TYR A 163 -19.11 -11.06 -2.64
C TYR A 163 -18.80 -10.98 -4.14
N ASP A 164 -17.93 -10.08 -4.60
CA ASP A 164 -17.56 -10.03 -6.02
C ASP A 164 -16.64 -11.22 -6.40
N TYR A 165 -17.26 -12.38 -6.53
CA TYR A 165 -16.57 -13.59 -6.95
C TYR A 165 -15.99 -13.49 -8.36
N ASN A 166 -16.63 -12.71 -9.26
CA ASN A 166 -16.11 -12.52 -10.61
C ASN A 166 -14.75 -11.84 -10.62
N TRP A 167 -14.53 -10.84 -9.74
CA TRP A 167 -13.24 -10.20 -9.57
C TRP A 167 -12.17 -11.21 -9.19
N THR A 168 -12.43 -11.99 -8.14
CA THR A 168 -11.50 -13.00 -7.64
C THR A 168 -11.21 -14.08 -8.68
N GLU A 169 -12.26 -14.63 -9.32
CA GLU A 169 -12.12 -15.67 -10.33
C GLU A 169 -11.29 -15.18 -11.53
N THR A 170 -11.54 -13.95 -12.00
CA THR A 170 -10.81 -13.36 -13.12
C THR A 170 -9.34 -13.18 -12.77
N LEU A 171 -9.01 -12.70 -11.58
CA LEU A 171 -7.63 -12.56 -11.15
C LEU A 171 -6.94 -13.91 -11.01
N MET A 172 -7.58 -14.88 -10.39
CA MET A 172 -7.00 -16.23 -10.22
C MET A 172 -6.71 -16.88 -11.57
N LYS A 173 -7.61 -16.75 -12.55
CA LYS A 173 -7.40 -17.28 -13.90
C LYS A 173 -6.26 -16.60 -14.65
N ASN A 174 -6.15 -15.28 -14.56
CA ASN A 174 -5.23 -14.50 -15.38
C ASN A 174 -3.84 -14.31 -14.75
N VAL A 175 -3.76 -14.16 -13.44
CA VAL A 175 -2.53 -13.79 -12.72
C VAL A 175 -2.28 -14.57 -11.44
N GLY A 176 -3.09 -15.59 -11.10
CA GLY A 176 -2.96 -16.37 -9.87
C GLY A 176 -1.57 -16.94 -9.62
N GLY A 177 -0.89 -17.40 -10.68
CA GLY A 177 0.48 -17.89 -10.59
C GLY A 177 1.57 -16.80 -10.45
N ARG A 178 1.20 -15.52 -10.45
CA ARG A 178 2.12 -14.37 -10.35
C ARG A 178 1.99 -13.60 -9.04
N MET A 179 0.97 -13.86 -8.26
CA MET A 179 0.74 -13.21 -6.96
C MET A 179 1.03 -14.19 -5.83
N ASP A 180 1.53 -13.66 -4.73
CA ASP A 180 1.74 -14.39 -3.49
C ASP A 180 0.50 -14.35 -2.58
N GLY A 181 -0.37 -13.36 -2.80
CA GLY A 181 -1.61 -13.18 -2.05
C GLY A 181 -2.59 -12.26 -2.78
N ILE A 182 -3.81 -12.25 -2.27
CA ILE A 182 -4.90 -11.37 -2.69
C ILE A 182 -5.54 -10.76 -1.46
N SER A 183 -5.80 -9.46 -1.46
CA SER A 183 -6.52 -8.79 -0.38
C SER A 183 -8.03 -8.90 -0.62
N LEU A 184 -8.79 -9.20 0.43
CA LEU A 184 -10.23 -9.13 0.42
C LEU A 184 -10.68 -7.94 1.25
N HIS A 185 -11.59 -7.13 0.71
CA HIS A 185 -12.21 -6.03 1.42
C HIS A 185 -13.67 -6.37 1.72
N TYR A 186 -13.96 -6.50 2.99
CA TYR A 186 -15.31 -6.82 3.47
C TYR A 186 -15.69 -5.83 4.58
N TYR A 187 -16.88 -5.26 4.45
CA TYR A 187 -17.42 -4.32 5.44
C TYR A 187 -18.67 -4.89 6.09
N THR A 188 -18.64 -4.98 7.39
CA THR A 188 -19.84 -5.28 8.22
C THR A 188 -20.37 -3.97 8.76
N VAL A 189 -21.42 -3.45 8.15
CA VAL A 189 -22.10 -2.22 8.57
C VAL A 189 -23.59 -2.35 8.38
N THR A 190 -24.38 -1.81 9.33
CA THR A 190 -25.85 -1.79 9.23
C THR A 190 -26.37 -0.82 8.17
N GLY A 191 -25.50 0.04 7.64
CA GLY A 191 -25.79 0.98 6.56
C GLY A 191 -24.66 1.98 6.36
N TRP A 192 -24.45 2.40 5.14
CA TRP A 192 -23.43 3.40 4.79
C TRP A 192 -23.83 4.83 5.16
N SER A 193 -25.13 5.09 5.27
CA SER A 193 -25.70 6.39 5.63
C SER A 193 -26.65 6.23 6.82
N GLY A 194 -26.62 7.21 7.74
CA GLY A 194 -27.49 7.23 8.91
C GLY A 194 -26.87 6.65 10.18
N SER A 195 -27.68 6.05 11.05
CA SER A 195 -27.20 5.44 12.29
C SER A 195 -26.36 4.21 12.01
N LYS A 196 -25.20 4.10 12.63
CA LYS A 196 -24.31 2.94 12.50
C LYS A 196 -24.81 1.70 13.28
N GLY A 197 -26.04 1.73 13.79
CA GLY A 197 -26.62 0.64 14.56
C GLY A 197 -26.07 0.55 15.99
N SER A 198 -26.61 -0.40 16.75
CA SER A 198 -26.11 -0.77 18.06
C SER A 198 -25.10 -1.91 17.97
N ALA A 199 -24.32 -2.15 19.01
CA ALA A 199 -23.45 -3.32 19.09
C ALA A 199 -24.21 -4.66 18.91
N THR A 200 -25.50 -4.69 19.26
CA THR A 200 -26.34 -5.87 19.06
C THR A 200 -26.73 -6.08 17.61
N ASP A 201 -26.88 -5.01 16.83
CA ASP A 201 -27.16 -5.11 15.40
C ASP A 201 -25.91 -5.59 14.65
N PHE A 202 -24.72 -5.16 15.08
CA PHE A 202 -23.43 -5.59 14.54
C PHE A 202 -23.21 -7.10 14.67
N ASN A 203 -23.70 -7.71 15.77
CA ASN A 203 -23.54 -9.13 16.04
C ASN A 203 -24.57 -10.03 15.30
N LYS A 204 -25.47 -9.46 14.51
CA LYS A 204 -26.48 -10.23 13.75
C LYS A 204 -26.12 -10.46 12.29
N ASP A 205 -25.08 -9.78 11.81
CA ASP A 205 -24.62 -9.85 10.42
C ASP A 205 -23.50 -10.89 10.20
N ASP A 206 -23.21 -11.72 11.23
CA ASP A 206 -22.28 -12.86 11.16
C ASP A 206 -22.95 -14.15 10.66
#